data_b3458a74d992a40f22a299431f8aecce
#
_entry.id   b3458a74d992a40f22a299431f8aecce
#
_cell.length_a   1.000
_cell.length_b   1.000
_cell.length_c   1.000
_cell.angle_alpha   90.00
_cell.angle_beta   90.00
_cell.angle_gamma   90.00
#
_symmetry.space_group_name_H-M   'P 1'
#
loop_
_entity.id
_entity.type
_entity.pdbx_description
1 polymer ?
#
loop_
_entity_poly.entity_id
_entity_poly.type
_entity_poly.pdbx_seq_one_letter_code
_entity_poly.pdbx_strand_id
1 'polypeptide(L)'
;LADKIVVDDWEQCVHSDRVLARMHRAGLVDRESIHAEFGEIITGKKLGREHADERIFFNPFGLAIEDLAVAKVVYDRAIEARLGTPIRLVDKEWDVLF
;
A
#
# COMPACT_ATOMS: atom_id res chain seq x y z
N LEU A 1 -1.89 18.23 15.12
CA LEU A 1 -0.86 17.24 14.84
C LEU A 1 -1.48 15.85 14.91
N ALA A 2 -1.01 14.90 14.10
CA ALA A 2 -1.42 13.51 14.19
C ALA A 2 -0.75 12.83 15.39
N ASP A 3 -1.47 11.91 16.01
CA ASP A 3 -0.94 11.11 17.11
C ASP A 3 -0.14 9.92 16.56
N LYS A 4 -0.53 9.42 15.38
CA LYS A 4 0.18 8.37 14.65
C LYS A 4 0.31 8.73 13.17
N ILE A 5 1.46 8.41 12.57
CA ILE A 5 1.69 8.48 11.13
C ILE A 5 1.86 7.04 10.62
N VAL A 6 1.07 6.66 9.62
CA VAL A 6 1.13 5.36 8.97
C VAL A 6 1.39 5.56 7.49
N VAL A 7 2.25 4.76 6.93
CA VAL A 7 2.58 4.73 5.50
C VAL A 7 2.37 3.32 4.96
N ASP A 8 2.32 3.18 3.65
CA ASP A 8 2.34 1.85 3.00
C ASP A 8 3.76 1.28 2.96
N ASP A 9 4.75 2.10 2.58
CA ASP A 9 6.17 1.76 2.54
C ASP A 9 7.00 3.03 2.77
N TRP A 10 7.85 3.04 3.79
CA TRP A 10 8.67 4.19 4.14
C TRP A 10 9.68 4.55 3.06
N GLU A 11 10.38 3.55 2.52
CA GLU A 11 11.41 3.77 1.52
C GLU A 11 10.84 4.42 0.24
N GLN A 12 9.68 3.95 -0.20
CA GLN A 12 8.99 4.54 -1.34
C GLN A 12 8.53 5.97 -1.04
N CYS A 13 8.03 6.19 0.17
CA CYS A 13 7.55 7.52 0.58
C CYS A 13 8.67 8.55 0.54
N VAL A 14 9.86 8.26 1.07
CA VAL A 14 10.96 9.24 1.18
C VAL A 14 11.71 9.49 -0.12
N HIS A 15 11.73 8.52 -1.03
CA HIS A 15 12.33 8.67 -2.35
C HIS A 15 11.45 9.37 -3.39
N SER A 16 10.29 9.88 -2.97
CA SER A 16 9.37 10.63 -3.81
C SER A 16 9.57 12.15 -3.73
N ASP A 17 8.73 12.91 -4.41
CA ASP A 17 8.63 14.36 -4.24
C ASP A 17 7.31 14.80 -3.57
N ARG A 18 6.69 13.89 -2.79
CA ARG A 18 5.46 14.15 -2.06
C ARG A 18 5.73 14.84 -0.71
N VAL A 19 4.65 15.20 -0.02
CA VAL A 19 4.72 15.98 1.24
C VAL A 19 5.63 15.33 2.27
N LEU A 20 5.48 14.04 2.52
CA LEU A 20 6.27 13.33 3.55
C LEU A 20 7.77 13.32 3.22
N ALA A 21 8.12 13.12 1.94
CA ALA A 21 9.51 13.19 1.48
C ALA A 21 10.12 14.58 1.65
N ARG A 22 9.33 15.64 1.41
CA ARG A 22 9.77 17.02 1.63
C ARG A 22 9.99 17.30 3.11
N MET A 23 9.10 16.81 3.97
CA MET A 23 9.23 16.92 5.42
C MET A 23 10.46 16.18 5.92
N HIS A 24 10.72 14.98 5.38
CA HIS A 24 11.91 14.21 5.72
C HIS A 24 13.20 14.95 5.32
N ARG A 25 13.28 15.46 4.09
CA ARG A 25 14.43 16.28 3.65
C ARG A 25 14.62 17.55 4.46
N ALA A 26 13.55 18.08 5.02
CA ALA A 26 13.59 19.25 5.91
C ALA A 26 13.93 18.89 7.37
N GLY A 27 14.15 17.62 7.70
CA GLY A 27 14.42 17.17 9.06
C GLY A 27 13.24 17.24 10.02
N LEU A 28 12.01 17.32 9.50
CA LEU A 28 10.78 17.42 10.30
C LEU A 28 10.16 16.06 10.63
N VAL A 29 10.50 15.04 9.86
CA VAL A 29 10.01 13.65 10.00
C VAL A 29 11.16 12.71 9.64
N ASP A 30 11.31 11.67 10.42
CA ASP A 30 12.25 10.57 10.21
C ASP A 30 11.54 9.21 10.30
N ARG A 31 12.29 8.10 10.23
CA ARG A 31 11.71 6.75 10.32
C ARG A 31 11.06 6.51 11.69
N GLU A 32 11.63 7.06 12.75
CA GLU A 32 11.14 6.96 14.12
C GLU A 32 9.82 7.70 14.33
N SER A 33 9.55 8.72 13.50
CA SER A 33 8.28 9.46 13.50
C SER A 33 7.12 8.62 12.92
N ILE A 34 7.42 7.54 12.18
CA ILE A 34 6.42 6.66 11.58
C ILE A 34 6.04 5.59 12.59
N HIS A 35 4.74 5.57 12.94
CA HIS A 35 4.20 4.58 13.85
C HIS A 35 4.28 3.17 13.25
N ALA A 36 3.84 3.01 12.02
CA ALA A 36 3.84 1.71 11.34
C ALA A 36 3.80 1.86 9.81
N GLU A 37 4.28 0.85 9.13
CA GLU A 37 3.90 0.56 7.76
C GLU A 37 2.59 -0.22 7.73
N PHE A 38 1.79 -0.02 6.68
CA PHE A 38 0.44 -0.59 6.61
C PHE A 38 0.44 -2.13 6.69
N GLY A 39 1.44 -2.77 6.10
CA GLY A 39 1.64 -4.23 6.19
C GLY A 39 1.88 -4.72 7.62
N GLU A 40 2.50 -3.91 8.48
CA GLU A 40 2.70 -4.27 9.88
C GLU A 40 1.39 -4.28 10.66
N ILE A 41 0.46 -3.37 10.32
CA ILE A 41 -0.87 -3.33 10.94
C ILE A 41 -1.73 -4.50 10.47
N ILE A 42 -1.76 -4.78 9.16
CA ILE A 42 -2.53 -5.89 8.59
C ILE A 42 -2.09 -7.24 9.16
N THR A 43 -0.78 -7.41 9.36
CA THR A 43 -0.22 -8.67 9.91
C THR A 43 -0.27 -8.75 11.45
N GLY A 44 -0.76 -7.71 12.12
CA GLY A 44 -0.85 -7.65 13.57
C GLY A 44 0.47 -7.42 14.31
N LYS A 45 1.54 -7.06 13.60
CA LYS A 45 2.83 -6.70 14.23
C LYS A 45 2.78 -5.37 14.97
N LYS A 46 1.96 -4.46 14.49
CA LYS A 46 1.69 -3.15 15.09
C LYS A 46 0.19 -2.95 15.22
N LEU A 47 -0.22 -2.30 16.31
CA LEU A 47 -1.62 -1.91 16.47
C LEU A 47 -1.91 -0.68 15.60
N GLY A 48 -3.08 -0.66 15.00
CA GLY A 48 -3.60 0.51 14.29
C GLY A 48 -4.18 1.54 15.26
N ARG A 49 -5.50 1.73 15.20
CA ARG A 49 -6.23 2.57 16.15
C ARG A 49 -6.41 1.83 17.48
N GLU A 50 -5.98 2.45 18.56
CA GLU A 50 -6.13 1.92 19.91
C GLU A 50 -7.21 2.68 20.70
N HIS A 51 -7.36 3.99 20.41
CA HIS A 51 -8.35 4.84 21.08
C HIS A 51 -9.19 5.61 20.07
N ALA A 52 -10.45 5.87 20.40
CA ALA A 52 -11.39 6.51 19.47
C ALA A 52 -11.02 7.97 19.11
N ASP A 53 -10.31 8.65 19.98
CA ASP A 53 -9.87 10.04 19.85
C ASP A 53 -8.52 10.20 19.16
N GLU A 54 -7.82 9.11 18.84
CA GLU A 54 -6.57 9.18 18.11
C GLU A 54 -6.77 9.79 16.71
N ARG A 55 -5.88 10.70 16.35
CA ARG A 55 -5.76 11.26 15.00
C ARG A 55 -4.66 10.53 14.26
N ILE A 56 -5.05 9.66 13.36
CA ILE A 56 -4.12 8.88 12.52
C ILE A 56 -4.01 9.55 11.17
N PHE A 57 -2.79 9.90 10.78
CA PHE A 57 -2.47 10.35 9.44
C PHE A 57 -1.93 9.19 8.63
N PHE A 58 -2.74 8.71 7.69
CA PHE A 58 -2.30 7.69 6.72
C PHE A 58 -1.89 8.37 5.43
N ASN A 59 -0.62 8.19 5.04
CA ASN A 59 -0.04 8.77 3.83
C ASN A 59 0.46 7.67 2.90
N PRO A 60 -0.42 7.08 2.06
CA PRO A 60 0.00 6.07 1.10
C PRO A 60 0.79 6.70 -0.05
N PHE A 61 1.86 6.03 -0.45
CA PHE A 61 2.55 6.28 -1.71
C PHE A 61 1.77 5.68 -2.88
N GLY A 62 1.20 4.49 -2.67
CA GLY A 62 0.51 3.66 -3.63
C GLY A 62 1.47 2.64 -4.26
N LEU A 63 1.32 1.40 -3.90
CA LEU A 63 2.16 0.30 -4.36
C LEU A 63 1.42 -0.54 -5.40
N ALA A 64 2.06 -0.84 -6.52
CA ALA A 64 1.48 -1.68 -7.58
C ALA A 64 1.07 -3.08 -7.07
N ILE A 65 1.72 -3.57 -6.02
CA ILE A 65 1.36 -4.85 -5.39
C ILE A 65 -0.04 -4.82 -4.76
N GLU A 66 -0.49 -3.66 -4.29
CA GLU A 66 -1.84 -3.48 -3.71
C GLU A 66 -2.90 -3.59 -4.82
N ASP A 67 -2.66 -2.93 -5.95
CA ASP A 67 -3.53 -3.03 -7.13
C ASP A 67 -3.59 -4.47 -7.66
N LEU A 68 -2.44 -5.14 -7.74
CA LEU A 68 -2.36 -6.52 -8.19
C LEU A 68 -3.12 -7.47 -7.25
N ALA A 69 -3.01 -7.29 -5.94
CA ALA A 69 -3.72 -8.10 -4.96
C ALA A 69 -5.24 -7.95 -5.10
N VAL A 70 -5.73 -6.72 -5.25
CA VAL A 70 -7.16 -6.45 -5.49
C VAL A 70 -7.61 -7.00 -6.83
N ALA A 71 -6.85 -6.77 -7.90
CA ALA A 71 -7.14 -7.27 -9.24
C ALA A 71 -7.25 -8.79 -9.25
N LYS A 72 -6.36 -9.51 -8.55
CA LYS A 72 -6.42 -10.98 -8.41
C LYS A 72 -7.72 -11.44 -7.77
N VAL A 73 -8.14 -10.82 -6.68
CA VAL A 73 -9.40 -11.17 -6.01
C VAL A 73 -10.61 -10.92 -6.92
N VAL A 74 -10.63 -9.79 -7.63
CA VAL A 74 -11.71 -9.44 -8.57
C VAL A 74 -11.73 -10.44 -9.72
N TYR A 75 -10.58 -10.78 -10.28
CA TYR A 75 -10.45 -11.76 -11.36
C TYR A 75 -11.00 -13.13 -10.95
N ASP A 76 -10.58 -13.67 -9.81
CA ASP A 76 -11.01 -14.97 -9.31
C ASP A 76 -12.53 -15.02 -9.12
N ARG A 77 -13.10 -13.98 -8.48
CA ARG A 77 -14.55 -13.88 -8.28
C ARG A 77 -15.32 -13.74 -9.60
N ALA A 78 -14.78 -13.04 -10.58
CA ALA A 78 -15.39 -12.93 -11.91
C ALA A 78 -15.41 -14.27 -12.64
N ILE A 79 -14.34 -15.05 -12.57
CA ILE A 79 -14.28 -16.39 -13.14
C ILE A 79 -15.29 -17.32 -12.46
N GLU A 80 -15.35 -17.35 -11.13
CA GLU A 80 -16.32 -18.13 -10.36
C GLU A 80 -17.75 -17.79 -10.72
N ALA A 81 -18.07 -16.49 -10.85
CA ALA A 81 -19.38 -15.98 -11.21
C ALA A 81 -19.69 -16.04 -12.73
N ARG A 82 -18.74 -16.47 -13.55
CA ARG A 82 -18.82 -16.48 -15.02
C ARG A 82 -19.13 -15.10 -15.60
N LEU A 83 -18.54 -14.06 -15.03
CA LEU A 83 -18.67 -12.68 -15.48
C LEU A 83 -17.50 -12.29 -16.38
N GLY A 84 -17.77 -11.40 -17.33
CA GLY A 84 -16.78 -10.87 -18.26
C GLY A 84 -16.56 -11.74 -19.49
N THR A 85 -15.74 -11.21 -20.40
CA THR A 85 -15.34 -11.90 -21.63
C THR A 85 -13.84 -11.99 -21.67
N PRO A 86 -13.25 -13.20 -21.73
CA PRO A 86 -11.81 -13.34 -21.87
C PRO A 86 -11.34 -12.80 -23.22
N ILE A 87 -10.37 -11.91 -23.18
CA ILE A 87 -9.72 -11.37 -24.38
C ILE A 87 -8.25 -11.74 -24.36
N ARG A 88 -7.70 -12.10 -25.52
CA ARG A 88 -6.27 -12.33 -25.68
C ARG A 88 -5.61 -11.01 -26.05
N LEU A 89 -4.71 -10.53 -25.18
CA LEU A 89 -4.00 -9.28 -25.39
C LEU A 89 -2.70 -9.46 -26.18
N VAL A 90 -2.13 -10.66 -26.22
CA VAL A 90 -0.88 -11.00 -26.92
C VAL A 90 -1.01 -12.37 -27.57
N ASP A 91 -0.51 -12.50 -28.79
CA ASP A 91 -0.54 -13.77 -29.56
C ASP A 91 0.58 -14.75 -29.15
N LYS A 92 1.44 -14.38 -28.20
CA LYS A 92 2.57 -15.17 -27.77
C LYS A 92 2.30 -15.75 -26.37
N GLU A 93 2.43 -17.06 -26.24
CA GLU A 93 2.55 -17.65 -24.91
C GLU A 93 3.85 -17.14 -24.28
N TRP A 94 3.71 -16.46 -23.15
CA TRP A 94 4.86 -16.12 -22.34
C TRP A 94 5.16 -17.35 -21.50
N ASP A 95 6.29 -17.98 -21.77
CA ASP A 95 6.88 -18.94 -20.83
C ASP A 95 7.33 -18.12 -19.62
N VAL A 96 6.45 -18.00 -18.64
CA VAL A 96 6.82 -17.40 -17.35
C VAL A 96 7.58 -18.47 -16.60
N LEU A 97 8.89 -18.39 -16.65
CA LEU A 97 9.76 -19.16 -15.77
C LEU A 97 9.63 -18.60 -14.35
N PHE A 98 8.90 -19.28 -13.51
CA PHE A 98 8.97 -19.13 -12.05
C PHE A 98 9.76 -20.29 -11.45
#